data_dbedf203eb4f818647a81957a96585c0
#
_entry.id   dbedf203eb4f818647a81957a96585c0
#
_cell.length_a   1.000
_cell.length_b   1.000
_cell.length_c   1.000
_cell.angle_alpha   90.00
_cell.angle_beta   90.00
_cell.angle_gamma   90.00
#
_symmetry.space_group_name_H-M   'P 1'
#
loop_
_entity.id
_entity.type
_entity.pdbx_description
1 polymer ?
#
loop_
_entity_poly.entity_id
_entity_poly.type
_entity_poly.pdbx_seq_one_letter_code
_entity_poly.pdbx_strand_id
1 'polypeptide(L)'
;MNKYKKLAFNTIIFGIGTFGSKILVLLLTRLYTKHISPADMYTKEMLETMVLFLQPIFTFALQEYMIRFGLDKRYNKKEVFTTSVCITAIGLFAVILIVPGLRFIPVFSFINGYAMLLALYTCMSSIRMLFAQFVRSRDMVKLFSLDGILATLTLFIFNFVFIVGLKMGVKGFMISVILSDLCSAIFLFGMANLGRFFRLKYFSKRLTRSMLRFSLPLIPTIVMWTITSLSDRLFITNMHSTRVQLGEDTAGLYSVANKIPNLISMVSTIFFQAWNMSAITENGSKDVSRFYARVYRAYEAILFIASAGLLMLIKPVSNFFTNTSNYAEYGTIYIYTPILIVAVVFMSLNQFLGGIYNATKHSKNSFWTSFVACTVNLVMNYFLIPEWGVQGASMATFLSYYVCFWARIIDARYYVPFKFNAKRSMFNTALIFIMCCLIIFEQCSWQRWVILLFVVVFLFNYKSLVSTLNKMMRK
;
A
#
# COMPACT_ATOMS: atom_id res chain seq x y z
N MET A 1 21.58 -17.25 -15.91
CA MET A 1 21.60 -16.67 -14.54
C MET A 1 20.70 -17.52 -13.65
N ASN A 2 21.14 -17.92 -12.45
CA ASN A 2 20.32 -18.69 -11.50
C ASN A 2 19.04 -17.90 -11.16
N LYS A 3 17.87 -18.58 -11.13
CA LYS A 3 16.55 -17.97 -10.86
C LYS A 3 16.48 -17.15 -9.56
N TYR A 4 17.21 -17.58 -8.52
CA TYR A 4 17.34 -16.84 -7.27
C TYR A 4 18.16 -15.55 -7.44
N LYS A 5 19.25 -15.62 -8.22
CA LYS A 5 20.10 -14.45 -8.52
C LYS A 5 19.33 -13.43 -9.37
N LYS A 6 18.49 -13.91 -10.31
CA LYS A 6 17.61 -13.05 -11.11
C LYS A 6 16.57 -12.32 -10.24
N LEU A 7 15.94 -13.05 -9.30
CA LEU A 7 14.99 -12.45 -8.35
C LEU A 7 15.67 -11.39 -7.48
N ALA A 8 16.82 -11.71 -6.87
CA ALA A 8 17.56 -10.77 -6.02
C ALA A 8 18.01 -9.53 -6.79
N PHE A 9 18.56 -9.71 -8.01
CA PHE A 9 18.99 -8.62 -8.87
C PHE A 9 17.83 -7.69 -9.26
N ASN A 10 16.70 -8.25 -9.66
CA ASN A 10 15.50 -7.47 -9.96
C ASN A 10 14.99 -6.70 -8.72
N THR A 11 15.02 -7.34 -7.55
CA THR A 11 14.62 -6.68 -6.29
C THR A 11 15.52 -5.47 -5.99
N ILE A 12 16.84 -5.60 -6.18
CA ILE A 12 17.79 -4.50 -5.98
C ILE A 12 17.55 -3.37 -6.98
N ILE A 13 17.36 -3.67 -8.27
CA ILE A 13 17.08 -2.65 -9.30
C ILE A 13 15.79 -1.89 -8.99
N PHE A 14 14.71 -2.59 -8.68
CA PHE A 14 13.45 -1.96 -8.28
C PHE A 14 13.61 -1.16 -6.98
N GLY A 15 14.45 -1.66 -6.03
CA GLY A 15 14.76 -0.97 -4.78
C GLY A 15 15.42 0.39 -5.01
N ILE A 16 16.51 0.43 -5.78
CA ILE A 16 17.24 1.67 -6.06
C ILE A 16 16.34 2.72 -6.72
N GLY A 17 15.49 2.30 -7.69
CA GLY A 17 14.61 3.21 -8.41
C GLY A 17 13.46 3.81 -7.57
N THR A 18 13.07 3.15 -6.47
CA THR A 18 11.90 3.56 -5.67
C THR A 18 12.23 4.03 -4.25
N PHE A 19 13.43 3.70 -3.74
CA PHE A 19 13.79 3.93 -2.34
C PHE A 19 13.90 5.44 -1.99
N GLY A 20 14.52 6.22 -2.88
CA GLY A 20 14.72 7.66 -2.64
C GLY A 20 13.41 8.43 -2.50
N SER A 21 12.45 8.18 -3.38
CA SER A 21 11.12 8.81 -3.30
C SER A 21 10.35 8.41 -2.04
N LYS A 22 10.50 7.17 -1.60
CA LYS A 22 9.81 6.64 -0.41
C LYS A 22 10.35 7.24 0.91
N ILE A 23 11.65 7.49 1.02
CA ILE A 23 12.24 8.17 2.18
C ILE A 23 11.68 9.59 2.32
N LEU A 24 11.58 10.33 1.22
CA LEU A 24 11.03 11.70 1.25
C LEU A 24 9.57 11.70 1.75
N VAL A 25 8.75 10.73 1.32
CA VAL A 25 7.37 10.59 1.82
C VAL A 25 7.33 10.35 3.33
N LEU A 26 8.28 9.58 3.86
CA LEU A 26 8.37 9.34 5.31
C LEU A 26 8.75 10.61 6.09
N LEU A 27 9.67 11.42 5.54
CA LEU A 27 10.05 12.70 6.14
C LEU A 27 8.88 13.70 6.19
N LEU A 28 7.95 13.62 5.24
CA LEU A 28 6.72 14.41 5.27
C LEU A 28 5.85 14.12 6.50
N THR A 29 5.89 12.89 7.04
CA THR A 29 5.13 12.56 8.25
C THR A 29 5.55 13.45 9.43
N ARG A 30 6.86 13.70 9.60
CA ARG A 30 7.36 14.59 10.65
C ARG A 30 6.94 16.04 10.45
N LEU A 31 6.88 16.49 9.19
CA LEU A 31 6.39 17.82 8.85
C LEU A 31 4.89 17.93 9.20
N TYR A 32 4.10 16.94 8.84
CA TYR A 32 2.66 16.94 9.11
C TYR A 32 2.37 16.94 10.61
N THR A 33 2.98 16.04 11.39
CA THR A 33 2.74 15.96 12.84
C THR A 33 3.18 17.21 13.61
N LYS A 34 4.06 18.04 13.02
CA LYS A 34 4.41 19.35 13.59
C LYS A 34 3.36 20.41 13.32
N HIS A 35 2.68 20.38 12.17
CA HIS A 35 1.87 21.50 11.69
C HIS A 35 0.38 21.18 11.53
N ILE A 36 -0.01 19.92 11.63
CA ILE A 36 -1.38 19.42 11.42
C ILE A 36 -1.83 18.74 12.71
N SER A 37 -3.02 19.09 13.20
CA SER A 37 -3.63 18.46 14.38
C SER A 37 -3.99 16.98 14.12
N PRO A 38 -4.18 16.15 15.16
CA PRO A 38 -4.64 14.77 14.97
C PRO A 38 -5.96 14.68 14.20
N ALA A 39 -6.97 15.52 14.50
CA ALA A 39 -8.25 15.56 13.77
C ALA A 39 -8.08 15.94 12.29
N ASP A 40 -7.26 16.97 11.99
CA ASP A 40 -6.93 17.34 10.62
C ASP A 40 -6.13 16.24 9.90
N MET A 41 -5.31 15.50 10.63
CA MET A 41 -4.57 14.36 10.09
C MET A 41 -5.51 13.22 9.70
N TYR A 42 -6.56 12.95 10.48
CA TYR A 42 -7.64 12.06 10.09
C TYR A 42 -8.28 12.51 8.77
N THR A 43 -8.71 13.77 8.69
CA THR A 43 -9.32 14.32 7.48
C THR A 43 -8.40 14.20 6.26
N LYS A 44 -7.12 14.56 6.41
CA LYS A 44 -6.10 14.41 5.37
C LYS A 44 -5.99 12.97 4.86
N GLU A 45 -5.88 12.00 5.77
CA GLU A 45 -5.72 10.58 5.42
C GLU A 45 -6.99 9.99 4.82
N MET A 46 -8.17 10.44 5.27
CA MET A 46 -9.45 10.04 4.69
C MET A 46 -9.58 10.54 3.24
N LEU A 47 -9.23 11.81 2.97
CA LEU A 47 -9.26 12.38 1.62
C LEU A 47 -8.27 11.66 0.69
N GLU A 48 -7.06 11.36 1.15
CA GLU A 48 -6.06 10.60 0.40
C GLU A 48 -6.56 9.17 0.08
N THR A 49 -7.14 8.50 1.07
CA THR A 49 -7.69 7.15 0.89
C THR A 49 -8.93 7.16 -0.01
N MET A 50 -9.72 8.24 0.05
CA MET A 50 -10.88 8.43 -0.83
C MET A 50 -10.45 8.58 -2.30
N VAL A 51 -9.33 9.24 -2.60
CA VAL A 51 -8.76 9.26 -3.95
C VAL A 51 -8.41 7.84 -4.42
N LEU A 52 -7.77 7.03 -3.55
CA LEU A 52 -7.45 5.64 -3.87
C LEU A 52 -8.70 4.76 -4.09
N PHE A 53 -9.82 5.12 -3.47
CA PHE A 53 -11.12 4.47 -3.68
C PHE A 53 -11.77 4.90 -5.01
N LEU A 54 -11.81 6.21 -5.28
CA LEU A 54 -12.47 6.77 -6.45
C LEU A 54 -11.70 6.45 -7.76
N GLN A 55 -10.39 6.48 -7.71
CA GLN A 55 -9.53 6.31 -8.88
C GLN A 55 -9.83 5.02 -9.67
N PRO A 56 -9.77 3.80 -9.10
CA PRO A 56 -10.04 2.58 -9.84
C PRO A 56 -11.49 2.49 -10.36
N ILE A 57 -12.44 3.10 -9.67
CA ILE A 57 -13.86 3.11 -10.07
C ILE A 57 -14.03 3.97 -11.33
N PHE A 58 -13.61 5.22 -11.26
CA PHE A 58 -13.85 6.19 -12.32
C PHE A 58 -12.87 6.07 -13.50
N THR A 59 -11.66 5.56 -13.28
CA THR A 59 -10.71 5.28 -14.37
C THR A 59 -10.80 3.84 -14.89
N PHE A 60 -11.73 3.05 -14.39
CA PHE A 60 -11.90 1.63 -14.74
C PHE A 60 -10.60 0.80 -14.55
N ALA A 61 -9.94 1.01 -13.42
CA ALA A 61 -8.64 0.38 -13.08
C ALA A 61 -7.57 0.61 -14.18
N LEU A 62 -7.37 1.86 -14.55
CA LEU A 62 -6.44 2.34 -15.60
C LEU A 62 -5.06 1.69 -15.53
N GLN A 63 -4.46 1.57 -14.34
CA GLN A 63 -3.11 1.01 -14.18
C GLN A 63 -3.02 -0.40 -14.75
N GLU A 64 -4.04 -1.23 -14.58
CA GLU A 64 -4.03 -2.62 -14.95
C GLU A 64 -4.09 -2.81 -16.48
N TYR A 65 -5.06 -2.17 -17.13
CA TYR A 65 -5.19 -2.31 -18.58
C TYR A 65 -4.10 -1.57 -19.36
N MET A 66 -3.62 -0.42 -18.85
CA MET A 66 -2.57 0.34 -19.51
C MET A 66 -1.28 -0.45 -19.62
N ILE A 67 -0.83 -1.08 -18.54
CA ILE A 67 0.38 -1.93 -18.56
C ILE A 67 0.17 -3.12 -19.47
N ARG A 68 -0.96 -3.83 -19.34
CA ARG A 68 -1.22 -5.05 -20.11
C ARG A 68 -1.24 -4.80 -21.62
N PHE A 69 -2.06 -3.84 -22.05
CA PHE A 69 -2.23 -3.55 -23.49
C PHE A 69 -1.10 -2.67 -24.02
N GLY A 70 -0.50 -1.86 -23.16
CA GLY A 70 0.65 -1.04 -23.52
C GLY A 70 1.94 -1.83 -23.76
N LEU A 71 2.18 -2.95 -23.08
CA LEU A 71 3.32 -3.85 -23.33
C LEU A 71 3.10 -4.83 -24.48
N ASP A 72 1.85 -5.12 -24.81
CA ASP A 72 1.51 -6.07 -25.88
C ASP A 72 1.84 -5.48 -27.25
N LYS A 73 2.77 -6.13 -27.96
CA LYS A 73 3.24 -5.71 -29.30
C LYS A 73 2.18 -5.79 -30.39
N ARG A 74 1.07 -6.50 -30.14
CA ARG A 74 -0.04 -6.63 -31.10
C ARG A 74 -0.85 -5.35 -31.24
N TYR A 75 -0.78 -4.43 -30.26
CA TYR A 75 -1.54 -3.19 -30.26
C TYR A 75 -0.67 -2.00 -30.63
N ASN A 76 -1.22 -1.10 -31.45
CA ASN A 76 -0.55 0.16 -31.78
C ASN A 76 -0.54 1.09 -30.56
N LYS A 77 0.62 1.61 -30.19
CA LYS A 77 0.79 2.50 -29.02
C LYS A 77 -0.09 3.76 -29.11
N LYS A 78 -0.33 4.29 -30.33
CA LYS A 78 -1.22 5.44 -30.54
C LYS A 78 -2.68 5.08 -30.22
N GLU A 79 -3.10 3.89 -30.66
CA GLU A 79 -4.44 3.37 -30.38
C GLU A 79 -4.65 3.15 -28.87
N VAL A 80 -3.67 2.50 -28.20
CA VAL A 80 -3.71 2.27 -26.74
C VAL A 80 -3.79 3.60 -25.99
N PHE A 81 -2.91 4.55 -26.28
CA PHE A 81 -2.87 5.83 -25.59
C PHE A 81 -4.15 6.65 -25.81
N THR A 82 -4.57 6.83 -27.07
CA THR A 82 -5.77 7.61 -27.40
C THR A 82 -7.02 7.01 -26.75
N THR A 83 -7.19 5.69 -26.86
CA THR A 83 -8.33 4.98 -26.24
C THR A 83 -8.33 5.14 -24.71
N SER A 84 -7.17 5.02 -24.07
CA SER A 84 -7.06 5.19 -22.63
C SER A 84 -7.34 6.63 -22.19
N VAL A 85 -6.87 7.64 -22.93
CA VAL A 85 -7.20 9.05 -22.67
C VAL A 85 -8.72 9.28 -22.75
N CYS A 86 -9.39 8.73 -23.78
CA CYS A 86 -10.85 8.88 -23.93
C CYS A 86 -11.62 8.21 -22.79
N ILE A 87 -11.24 6.98 -22.41
CA ILE A 87 -11.87 6.27 -21.27
C ILE A 87 -11.68 7.07 -19.98
N THR A 88 -10.45 7.51 -19.71
CA THR A 88 -10.14 8.30 -18.52
C THR A 88 -10.89 9.62 -18.51
N ALA A 89 -10.95 10.34 -19.63
CA ALA A 89 -11.66 11.63 -19.73
C ALA A 89 -13.16 11.50 -19.37
N ILE A 90 -13.82 10.43 -19.81
CA ILE A 90 -15.21 10.14 -19.42
C ILE A 90 -15.32 9.94 -17.91
N GLY A 91 -14.41 9.16 -17.32
CA GLY A 91 -14.37 8.95 -15.88
C GLY A 91 -14.10 10.22 -15.09
N LEU A 92 -13.16 11.06 -15.54
CA LEU A 92 -12.86 12.34 -14.88
C LEU A 92 -14.02 13.34 -14.96
N PHE A 93 -14.75 13.34 -16.07
CA PHE A 93 -15.98 14.12 -16.18
C PHE A 93 -17.02 13.66 -15.14
N ALA A 94 -17.18 12.35 -14.98
CA ALA A 94 -18.05 11.80 -13.94
C ALA A 94 -17.57 12.14 -12.52
N VAL A 95 -16.25 12.15 -12.26
CA VAL A 95 -15.68 12.60 -10.96
C VAL A 95 -16.08 14.03 -10.64
N ILE A 96 -15.95 14.96 -11.59
CA ILE A 96 -16.28 16.38 -11.40
C ILE A 96 -17.77 16.56 -11.08
N LEU A 97 -18.66 15.75 -11.66
CA LEU A 97 -20.09 15.82 -11.43
C LEU A 97 -20.53 15.15 -10.12
N ILE A 98 -19.99 13.98 -9.83
CA ILE A 98 -20.48 13.10 -8.74
C ILE A 98 -19.81 13.42 -7.40
N VAL A 99 -18.49 13.61 -7.39
CA VAL A 99 -17.73 13.75 -6.12
C VAL A 99 -18.18 14.94 -5.29
N PRO A 100 -18.47 16.14 -5.84
CA PRO A 100 -19.02 17.24 -5.05
C PRO A 100 -20.38 16.93 -4.42
N GLY A 101 -21.15 16.02 -5.02
CA GLY A 101 -22.44 15.55 -4.48
C GLY A 101 -22.30 14.61 -3.28
N LEU A 102 -21.16 13.95 -3.10
CA LEU A 102 -20.95 13.03 -1.97
C LEU A 102 -21.02 13.73 -0.60
N ARG A 103 -20.80 15.04 -0.55
CA ARG A 103 -20.92 15.85 0.70
C ARG A 103 -22.32 15.77 1.36
N PHE A 104 -23.36 15.43 0.59
CA PHE A 104 -24.72 15.29 1.11
C PHE A 104 -24.99 13.95 1.81
N ILE A 105 -24.06 13.01 1.71
CA ILE A 105 -24.15 11.68 2.35
C ILE A 105 -23.46 11.76 3.72
N PRO A 106 -24.15 11.49 4.85
CA PRO A 106 -23.61 11.67 6.19
C PRO A 106 -22.28 10.94 6.46
N VAL A 107 -22.11 9.73 5.89
CA VAL A 107 -20.87 8.94 6.04
C VAL A 107 -19.65 9.66 5.45
N PHE A 108 -19.84 10.57 4.49
CA PHE A 108 -18.76 11.34 3.86
C PHE A 108 -18.68 12.78 4.40
N SER A 109 -19.12 13.04 5.61
CA SER A 109 -19.07 14.38 6.24
C SER A 109 -17.67 15.00 6.26
N PHE A 110 -16.61 14.18 6.35
CA PHE A 110 -15.20 14.60 6.28
C PHE A 110 -14.81 15.28 4.96
N ILE A 111 -15.62 15.14 3.89
CA ILE A 111 -15.42 15.83 2.59
C ILE A 111 -15.92 17.27 2.64
N ASN A 112 -16.70 17.65 3.64
CA ASN A 112 -17.27 18.99 3.72
C ASN A 112 -16.19 20.08 3.71
N GLY A 113 -16.30 21.03 2.80
CA GLY A 113 -15.30 22.08 2.57
C GLY A 113 -14.11 21.65 1.68
N TYR A 114 -14.01 20.36 1.30
CA TYR A 114 -12.93 19.82 0.47
C TYR A 114 -13.41 19.14 -0.82
N ALA A 115 -14.72 19.04 -1.05
CA ALA A 115 -15.30 18.23 -2.13
C ALA A 115 -14.77 18.59 -3.52
N MET A 116 -14.63 19.87 -3.84
CA MET A 116 -14.07 20.32 -5.12
C MET A 116 -12.57 20.04 -5.23
N LEU A 117 -11.82 20.25 -4.14
CA LEU A 117 -10.40 19.89 -4.09
C LEU A 117 -10.20 18.40 -4.23
N LEU A 118 -11.07 17.56 -3.64
CA LEU A 118 -11.04 16.11 -3.79
C LEU A 118 -11.28 15.69 -5.24
N ALA A 119 -12.24 16.31 -5.93
CA ALA A 119 -12.47 16.06 -7.34
C ALA A 119 -11.24 16.42 -8.19
N LEU A 120 -10.65 17.62 -7.96
CA LEU A 120 -9.44 18.07 -8.67
C LEU A 120 -8.24 17.17 -8.36
N TYR A 121 -8.05 16.76 -7.09
CA TYR A 121 -7.00 15.83 -6.70
C TYR A 121 -7.16 14.49 -7.43
N THR A 122 -8.36 13.91 -7.42
CA THR A 122 -8.64 12.66 -8.14
C THR A 122 -8.36 12.80 -9.64
N CYS A 123 -8.73 13.94 -10.26
CA CYS A 123 -8.47 14.19 -11.67
C CYS A 123 -6.97 14.30 -11.98
N MET A 124 -6.22 15.12 -11.23
CA MET A 124 -4.79 15.33 -11.48
C MET A 124 -3.99 14.05 -11.25
N SER A 125 -4.25 13.35 -10.15
CA SER A 125 -3.62 12.05 -9.88
C SER A 125 -3.91 11.00 -10.95
N SER A 126 -5.13 10.99 -11.50
CA SER A 126 -5.49 10.07 -12.58
C SER A 126 -4.78 10.41 -13.89
N ILE A 127 -4.66 11.69 -14.24
CA ILE A 127 -3.93 12.15 -15.44
C ILE A 127 -2.44 11.80 -15.31
N ARG A 128 -1.83 12.11 -14.19
CA ARG A 128 -0.44 11.73 -13.91
C ARG A 128 -0.26 10.21 -14.02
N MET A 129 -1.15 9.43 -13.40
CA MET A 129 -1.11 7.96 -13.46
C MET A 129 -1.20 7.46 -14.90
N LEU A 130 -2.10 8.02 -15.73
CA LEU A 130 -2.23 7.68 -17.13
C LEU A 130 -0.90 7.84 -17.87
N PHE A 131 -0.24 9.01 -17.71
CA PHE A 131 1.02 9.30 -18.39
C PHE A 131 2.16 8.42 -17.86
N ALA A 132 2.27 8.27 -16.56
CA ALA A 132 3.30 7.44 -15.93
C ALA A 132 3.19 5.96 -16.37
N GLN A 133 1.99 5.38 -16.37
CA GLN A 133 1.79 3.99 -16.79
C GLN A 133 2.03 3.81 -18.29
N PHE A 134 1.69 4.78 -19.12
CA PHE A 134 1.99 4.72 -20.54
C PHE A 134 3.50 4.80 -20.81
N VAL A 135 4.23 5.70 -20.16
CA VAL A 135 5.70 5.79 -20.22
C VAL A 135 6.34 4.47 -19.78
N ARG A 136 5.86 3.88 -18.68
CA ARG A 136 6.31 2.57 -18.21
C ARG A 136 6.02 1.46 -19.23
N SER A 137 4.86 1.48 -19.86
CA SER A 137 4.49 0.49 -20.90
C SER A 137 5.31 0.61 -22.19
N ARG A 138 6.01 1.74 -22.37
CA ARG A 138 6.99 1.95 -23.47
C ARG A 138 8.42 1.57 -23.09
N ASP A 139 8.59 0.89 -21.95
CA ASP A 139 9.91 0.49 -21.43
C ASP A 139 10.85 1.68 -21.08
N MET A 140 10.28 2.88 -20.89
CA MET A 140 11.03 4.08 -20.49
C MET A 140 11.20 4.14 -18.97
N VAL A 141 11.78 3.08 -18.38
CA VAL A 141 11.89 2.91 -16.92
C VAL A 141 12.64 4.05 -16.25
N LYS A 142 13.71 4.58 -16.89
CA LYS A 142 14.48 5.71 -16.36
C LYS A 142 13.62 6.97 -16.21
N LEU A 143 12.82 7.30 -17.22
CA LEU A 143 11.92 8.46 -17.18
C LEU A 143 10.83 8.28 -16.10
N PHE A 144 10.25 7.08 -16.00
CA PHE A 144 9.30 6.74 -14.93
C PHE A 144 9.90 6.91 -13.53
N SER A 145 11.17 6.50 -13.33
CA SER A 145 11.87 6.66 -12.05
C SER A 145 12.18 8.12 -11.75
N LEU A 146 12.60 8.90 -12.76
CA LEU A 146 12.83 10.35 -12.63
C LEU A 146 11.54 11.10 -12.28
N ASP A 147 10.40 10.72 -12.87
CA ASP A 147 9.10 11.26 -12.51
C ASP A 147 8.75 11.01 -11.05
N GLY A 148 9.00 9.80 -10.54
CA GLY A 148 8.76 9.48 -9.12
C GLY A 148 9.58 10.37 -8.17
N ILE A 149 10.82 10.67 -8.51
CA ILE A 149 11.70 11.58 -7.74
C ILE A 149 11.17 13.01 -7.83
N LEU A 150 10.88 13.50 -9.05
CA LEU A 150 10.35 14.84 -9.30
C LEU A 150 9.06 15.08 -8.53
N ALA A 151 8.10 14.17 -8.65
CA ALA A 151 6.82 14.26 -7.96
C ALA A 151 6.98 14.33 -6.44
N THR A 152 7.88 13.53 -5.87
CA THR A 152 8.10 13.56 -4.42
C THR A 152 8.81 14.83 -3.97
N LEU A 153 9.76 15.31 -4.75
CA LEU A 153 10.47 16.57 -4.48
C LEU A 153 9.53 17.78 -4.58
N THR A 154 8.74 17.87 -5.64
CA THR A 154 7.73 18.94 -5.79
C THR A 154 6.67 18.88 -4.71
N LEU A 155 6.22 17.69 -4.33
CA LEU A 155 5.30 17.50 -3.21
C LEU A 155 5.91 18.04 -1.90
N PHE A 156 7.18 17.73 -1.63
CA PHE A 156 7.88 18.24 -0.44
C PHE A 156 7.95 19.75 -0.43
N ILE A 157 8.37 20.36 -1.55
CA ILE A 157 8.47 21.82 -1.70
C ILE A 157 7.09 22.48 -1.52
N PHE A 158 6.07 22.01 -2.19
CA PHE A 158 4.72 22.58 -2.08
C PHE A 158 4.13 22.41 -0.68
N ASN A 159 4.34 21.26 -0.02
CA ASN A 159 3.93 21.10 1.38
C ASN A 159 4.65 22.09 2.30
N PHE A 160 5.95 22.33 2.08
CA PHE A 160 6.68 23.33 2.86
C PHE A 160 6.09 24.74 2.64
N VAL A 161 5.77 25.12 1.42
CA VAL A 161 5.18 26.44 1.11
C VAL A 161 3.77 26.56 1.70
N PHE A 162 2.87 25.60 1.41
CA PHE A 162 1.46 25.75 1.76
C PHE A 162 1.14 25.38 3.22
N ILE A 163 1.82 24.41 3.81
CA ILE A 163 1.55 23.97 5.19
C ILE A 163 2.38 24.79 6.17
N VAL A 164 3.70 24.94 5.92
CA VAL A 164 4.59 25.66 6.87
C VAL A 164 4.51 27.16 6.64
N GLY A 165 4.67 27.62 5.40
CA GLY A 165 4.67 29.05 5.05
C GLY A 165 3.30 29.69 5.19
N LEU A 166 2.29 29.16 4.50
CA LEU A 166 0.94 29.74 4.44
C LEU A 166 -0.02 29.19 5.52
N LYS A 167 0.40 28.17 6.29
CA LYS A 167 -0.39 27.55 7.38
C LYS A 167 -1.80 27.07 6.95
N MET A 168 -1.92 26.56 5.73
CA MET A 168 -3.21 26.19 5.13
C MET A 168 -3.72 24.80 5.58
N GLY A 169 -3.01 24.07 6.47
CA GLY A 169 -3.42 22.77 6.99
C GLY A 169 -3.76 21.75 5.90
N VAL A 170 -4.91 21.09 6.01
CA VAL A 170 -5.38 20.07 5.06
C VAL A 170 -5.58 20.62 3.64
N LYS A 171 -6.07 21.85 3.50
CA LYS A 171 -6.20 22.50 2.18
C LYS A 171 -4.84 22.66 1.51
N GLY A 172 -3.84 23.07 2.29
CA GLY A 172 -2.46 23.20 1.83
C GLY A 172 -1.89 21.87 1.34
N PHE A 173 -2.15 20.78 2.05
CA PHE A 173 -1.78 19.42 1.60
C PHE A 173 -2.43 19.08 0.24
N MET A 174 -3.75 19.27 0.10
CA MET A 174 -4.44 18.92 -1.14
C MET A 174 -3.92 19.72 -2.34
N ILE A 175 -3.73 21.04 -2.17
CA ILE A 175 -3.16 21.90 -3.21
C ILE A 175 -1.74 21.44 -3.57
N SER A 176 -0.93 21.08 -2.57
CA SER A 176 0.43 20.57 -2.78
C SER A 176 0.46 19.32 -3.66
N VAL A 177 -0.45 18.38 -3.42
CA VAL A 177 -0.53 17.15 -4.22
C VAL A 177 -1.03 17.45 -5.64
N ILE A 178 -2.07 18.29 -5.79
CA ILE A 178 -2.60 18.69 -7.08
C ILE A 178 -1.51 19.34 -7.95
N LEU A 179 -0.76 20.28 -7.39
CA LEU A 179 0.33 20.95 -8.10
C LEU A 179 1.51 20.03 -8.40
N SER A 180 1.85 19.14 -7.46
CA SER A 180 2.89 18.13 -7.68
C SER A 180 2.53 17.18 -8.82
N ASP A 181 1.29 16.68 -8.83
CA ASP A 181 0.79 15.81 -9.89
C ASP A 181 0.71 16.55 -11.24
N LEU A 182 0.35 17.83 -11.23
CA LEU A 182 0.36 18.67 -12.43
C LEU A 182 1.77 18.85 -12.99
N CYS A 183 2.76 19.19 -12.14
CA CYS A 183 4.17 19.30 -12.54
C CYS A 183 4.68 17.99 -13.15
N SER A 184 4.38 16.88 -12.51
CA SER A 184 4.73 15.54 -12.99
C SER A 184 4.06 15.22 -14.33
N ALA A 185 2.76 15.53 -14.48
CA ALA A 185 2.04 15.31 -15.74
C ALA A 185 2.65 16.14 -16.88
N ILE A 186 2.96 17.42 -16.65
CA ILE A 186 3.62 18.30 -17.64
C ILE A 186 5.00 17.74 -18.02
N PHE A 187 5.80 17.34 -17.02
CA PHE A 187 7.11 16.74 -17.24
C PHE A 187 7.03 15.48 -18.12
N LEU A 188 6.17 14.53 -17.76
CA LEU A 188 5.98 13.31 -18.54
C LEU A 188 5.45 13.58 -19.94
N PHE A 189 4.50 14.51 -20.07
CA PHE A 189 3.92 14.88 -21.37
C PHE A 189 4.98 15.42 -22.33
N GLY A 190 5.85 16.33 -21.84
CA GLY A 190 6.94 16.90 -22.63
C GLY A 190 8.04 15.89 -22.94
N MET A 191 8.62 15.26 -21.90
CA MET A 191 9.78 14.38 -22.05
C MET A 191 9.49 13.11 -22.85
N ALA A 192 8.27 12.55 -22.73
CA ALA A 192 7.87 11.38 -23.51
C ALA A 192 7.21 11.73 -24.85
N ASN A 193 7.08 13.02 -25.17
CA ASN A 193 6.39 13.52 -26.38
C ASN A 193 5.00 12.88 -26.55
N LEU A 194 4.18 12.89 -25.51
CA LEU A 194 2.91 12.16 -25.48
C LEU A 194 1.89 12.71 -26.49
N GLY A 195 1.97 13.98 -26.86
CA GLY A 195 1.13 14.59 -27.91
C GLY A 195 1.19 13.88 -29.27
N ARG A 196 2.31 13.20 -29.58
CA ARG A 196 2.42 12.42 -30.81
C ARG A 196 1.55 11.17 -30.85
N PHE A 197 1.14 10.69 -29.69
CA PHE A 197 0.35 9.47 -29.53
C PHE A 197 -1.15 9.76 -29.43
N PHE A 198 -1.53 10.99 -29.12
CA PHE A 198 -2.92 11.37 -29.04
C PHE A 198 -3.43 11.88 -30.40
N ARG A 199 -4.35 11.14 -30.98
CA ARG A 199 -5.13 11.56 -32.18
C ARG A 199 -6.47 10.83 -32.14
N LEU A 200 -7.58 11.52 -32.13
CA LEU A 200 -8.94 10.97 -32.03
C LEU A 200 -9.23 9.88 -33.07
N LYS A 201 -8.62 9.95 -34.27
CA LYS A 201 -8.76 8.94 -35.31
C LYS A 201 -8.27 7.53 -34.92
N TYR A 202 -7.44 7.43 -33.88
CA TYR A 202 -6.94 6.15 -33.34
C TYR A 202 -7.81 5.61 -32.20
N PHE A 203 -8.93 6.26 -31.88
CA PHE A 203 -9.87 5.71 -30.91
C PHE A 203 -10.48 4.40 -31.42
N SER A 204 -10.46 3.36 -30.63
CA SER A 204 -10.93 2.03 -31.00
C SER A 204 -11.95 1.49 -30.01
N LYS A 205 -13.22 1.38 -30.46
CA LYS A 205 -14.30 0.75 -29.69
C LYS A 205 -13.98 -0.71 -29.33
N ARG A 206 -13.32 -1.44 -30.27
CA ARG A 206 -12.91 -2.83 -30.05
C ARG A 206 -11.89 -2.93 -28.92
N LEU A 207 -10.89 -2.05 -28.91
CA LEU A 207 -9.87 -1.99 -27.86
C LEU A 207 -10.48 -1.57 -26.53
N THR A 208 -11.35 -0.54 -26.52
CA THR A 208 -12.10 -0.13 -25.32
C THR A 208 -12.81 -1.31 -24.67
N ARG A 209 -13.57 -2.09 -25.46
CA ARG A 209 -14.30 -3.26 -24.96
C ARG A 209 -13.33 -4.31 -24.37
N SER A 210 -12.19 -4.52 -25.00
CA SER A 210 -11.17 -5.48 -24.53
C SER A 210 -10.52 -5.02 -23.22
N MET A 211 -10.19 -3.72 -23.10
CA MET A 211 -9.64 -3.10 -21.90
C MET A 211 -10.62 -3.19 -20.73
N LEU A 212 -11.85 -2.76 -20.92
CA LEU A 212 -12.89 -2.79 -19.89
C LEU A 212 -13.23 -4.22 -19.46
N ARG A 213 -13.37 -5.16 -20.39
CA ARG A 213 -13.60 -6.58 -20.08
C ARG A 213 -12.48 -7.18 -19.21
N PHE A 214 -11.27 -6.70 -19.38
CA PHE A 214 -10.13 -7.13 -18.57
C PHE A 214 -10.11 -6.46 -17.19
N SER A 215 -10.35 -5.15 -17.11
CA SER A 215 -10.13 -4.36 -15.90
C SER A 215 -11.33 -4.31 -14.96
N LEU A 216 -12.57 -4.30 -15.47
CA LEU A 216 -13.77 -4.26 -14.64
C LEU A 216 -13.84 -5.36 -13.56
N PRO A 217 -13.49 -6.62 -13.86
CA PRO A 217 -13.48 -7.67 -12.82
C PRO A 217 -12.44 -7.48 -11.71
N LEU A 218 -11.43 -6.60 -11.92
CA LEU A 218 -10.39 -6.33 -10.92
C LEU A 218 -10.80 -5.24 -9.92
N ILE A 219 -11.72 -4.34 -10.34
CA ILE A 219 -12.18 -3.22 -9.50
C ILE A 219 -12.71 -3.70 -8.14
N PRO A 220 -13.60 -4.71 -8.03
CA PRO A 220 -14.10 -5.17 -6.75
C PRO A 220 -12.99 -5.59 -5.78
N THR A 221 -11.94 -6.25 -6.26
CA THR A 221 -10.80 -6.64 -5.41
C THR A 221 -10.03 -5.44 -4.88
N ILE A 222 -9.78 -4.43 -5.74
CA ILE A 222 -9.10 -3.19 -5.33
C ILE A 222 -9.94 -2.42 -4.32
N VAL A 223 -11.25 -2.34 -4.56
CA VAL A 223 -12.22 -1.68 -3.68
C VAL A 223 -12.27 -2.34 -2.31
N MET A 224 -12.27 -3.69 -2.23
CA MET A 224 -12.28 -4.41 -0.94
C MET A 224 -11.08 -4.02 -0.05
N TRP A 225 -9.88 -3.94 -0.61
CA TRP A 225 -8.70 -3.51 0.15
C TRP A 225 -8.81 -2.05 0.62
N THR A 226 -9.39 -1.19 -0.20
CA THR A 226 -9.58 0.22 0.18
C THR A 226 -10.68 0.38 1.23
N ILE A 227 -11.77 -0.41 1.14
CA ILE A 227 -12.82 -0.44 2.17
C ILE A 227 -12.22 -0.86 3.52
N THR A 228 -11.39 -1.90 3.56
CA THR A 228 -10.69 -2.31 4.79
C THR A 228 -9.90 -1.13 5.40
N SER A 229 -9.18 -0.37 4.59
CA SER A 229 -8.41 0.80 5.08
C SER A 229 -9.27 1.99 5.50
N LEU A 230 -10.43 2.20 4.85
CA LEU A 230 -11.37 3.27 5.21
C LEU A 230 -12.17 2.92 6.46
N SER A 231 -12.61 1.66 6.58
CA SER A 231 -13.51 1.23 7.65
C SER A 231 -12.91 1.43 9.03
N ASP A 232 -11.64 1.09 9.25
CA ASP A 232 -10.98 1.25 10.53
C ASP A 232 -11.15 2.68 11.07
N ARG A 233 -10.88 3.69 10.22
CA ARG A 233 -10.99 5.11 10.58
C ARG A 233 -12.43 5.57 10.75
N LEU A 234 -13.34 5.14 9.86
CA LEU A 234 -14.76 5.48 9.95
C LEU A 234 -15.39 4.91 11.23
N PHE A 235 -15.03 3.70 11.61
CA PHE A 235 -15.52 3.09 12.85
C PHE A 235 -14.97 3.83 14.08
N ILE A 236 -13.66 4.16 14.13
CA ILE A 236 -13.06 4.93 15.22
C ILE A 236 -13.74 6.31 15.38
N THR A 237 -14.12 6.94 14.26
CA THR A 237 -14.70 8.30 14.30
C THR A 237 -16.18 8.30 14.64
N ASN A 238 -16.96 7.33 14.13
CA ASN A 238 -18.42 7.38 14.22
C ASN A 238 -19.03 6.47 15.29
N MET A 239 -18.25 5.58 15.91
CA MET A 239 -18.73 4.76 17.01
C MET A 239 -18.64 5.49 18.35
N HIS A 240 -19.50 5.10 19.28
CA HIS A 240 -19.47 5.56 20.65
C HIS A 240 -19.00 4.44 21.58
N SER A 241 -18.22 4.80 22.57
CA SER A 241 -17.77 3.90 23.63
C SER A 241 -17.77 4.63 24.98
N THR A 242 -18.11 3.89 26.03
CA THR A 242 -17.98 4.34 27.42
C THR A 242 -16.63 3.96 28.04
N ARG A 243 -15.86 3.10 27.36
CA ARG A 243 -14.59 2.54 27.88
C ARG A 243 -13.35 3.21 27.33
N VAL A 244 -13.42 3.70 26.10
CA VAL A 244 -12.26 4.26 25.38
C VAL A 244 -12.66 5.55 24.66
N GLN A 245 -11.69 6.45 24.53
CA GLN A 245 -11.88 7.67 23.76
C GLN A 245 -11.86 7.35 22.26
N LEU A 246 -12.92 7.72 21.57
CA LEU A 246 -13.06 7.59 20.12
C LEU A 246 -13.30 8.99 19.53
N GLY A 247 -13.11 9.14 18.24
CA GLY A 247 -13.31 10.40 17.52
C GLY A 247 -12.21 10.69 16.51
N GLU A 248 -12.25 11.88 15.92
CA GLU A 248 -11.35 12.31 14.86
C GLU A 248 -9.87 12.35 15.30
N ASP A 249 -9.59 12.87 16.52
CA ASP A 249 -8.23 12.91 17.06
C ASP A 249 -7.63 11.49 17.18
N THR A 250 -8.42 10.57 17.74
CA THR A 250 -8.01 9.16 17.89
C THR A 250 -7.79 8.48 16.54
N ALA A 251 -8.66 8.76 15.55
CA ALA A 251 -8.51 8.27 14.19
C ALA A 251 -7.28 8.87 13.48
N GLY A 252 -6.94 10.12 13.81
CA GLY A 252 -5.73 10.78 13.36
C GLY A 252 -4.46 10.11 13.91
N LEU A 253 -4.43 9.81 15.22
CA LEU A 253 -3.33 9.08 15.85
C LEU A 253 -3.16 7.68 15.23
N TYR A 254 -4.27 6.95 15.02
CA TYR A 254 -4.27 5.68 14.28
C TYR A 254 -3.67 5.81 12.88
N SER A 255 -4.02 6.89 12.17
CA SER A 255 -3.53 7.16 10.81
C SER A 255 -2.03 7.38 10.77
N VAL A 256 -1.46 8.09 11.77
CA VAL A 256 -0.01 8.29 11.88
C VAL A 256 0.69 7.01 12.34
N ALA A 257 0.10 6.25 13.27
CA ALA A 257 0.62 4.95 13.71
C ALA A 257 0.80 3.98 12.53
N ASN A 258 -0.10 4.01 11.54
CA ASN A 258 0.01 3.22 10.30
C ASN A 258 1.20 3.60 9.41
N LYS A 259 1.84 4.76 9.58
CA LYS A 259 2.99 5.16 8.74
C LYS A 259 4.25 4.36 9.06
N ILE A 260 4.45 3.95 10.32
CA ILE A 260 5.64 3.19 10.74
C ILE A 260 5.66 1.77 10.13
N PRO A 261 4.58 0.97 10.18
CA PRO A 261 4.52 -0.32 9.49
C PRO A 261 4.75 -0.24 7.98
N ASN A 262 4.47 0.91 7.35
CA ASN A 262 4.72 1.12 5.93
C ASN A 262 6.19 1.00 5.53
N LEU A 263 7.14 1.10 6.46
CA LEU A 263 8.55 0.77 6.22
C LEU A 263 8.72 -0.68 5.74
N ILE A 264 8.00 -1.61 6.37
CA ILE A 264 7.99 -3.02 5.98
C ILE A 264 7.26 -3.20 4.66
N SER A 265 6.11 -2.52 4.48
CA SER A 265 5.35 -2.55 3.23
C SER A 265 6.17 -2.08 2.03
N MET A 266 7.04 -1.08 2.20
CA MET A 266 7.93 -0.60 1.13
C MET A 266 8.85 -1.71 0.62
N VAL A 267 9.56 -2.36 1.54
CA VAL A 267 10.48 -3.46 1.21
C VAL A 267 9.70 -4.61 0.59
N SER A 268 8.54 -4.92 1.17
CA SER A 268 7.62 -5.95 0.66
C SER A 268 7.16 -5.67 -0.77
N THR A 269 6.76 -4.44 -1.08
CA THR A 269 6.29 -4.04 -2.41
C THR A 269 7.39 -4.18 -3.48
N ILE A 270 8.63 -3.77 -3.14
CA ILE A 270 9.79 -3.92 -4.03
C ILE A 270 10.05 -5.41 -4.30
N PHE A 271 10.06 -6.23 -3.25
CA PHE A 271 10.21 -7.67 -3.38
C PHE A 271 9.07 -8.28 -4.22
N PHE A 272 7.82 -7.87 -3.97
CA PHE A 272 6.65 -8.38 -4.68
C PHE A 272 6.69 -8.11 -6.19
N GLN A 273 7.18 -6.95 -6.63
CA GLN A 273 7.35 -6.66 -8.05
C GLN A 273 8.29 -7.65 -8.74
N ALA A 274 9.43 -7.95 -8.10
CA ALA A 274 10.38 -8.93 -8.59
C ALA A 274 9.84 -10.36 -8.49
N TRP A 275 9.16 -10.67 -7.39
CA TRP A 275 8.52 -11.96 -7.14
C TRP A 275 7.44 -12.29 -8.17
N ASN A 276 6.53 -11.36 -8.44
CA ASN A 276 5.43 -11.57 -9.38
C ASN A 276 5.95 -11.92 -10.78
N MET A 277 7.00 -11.23 -11.23
CA MET A 277 7.68 -11.56 -12.51
C MET A 277 8.30 -12.96 -12.48
N SER A 278 8.99 -13.30 -11.39
CA SER A 278 9.63 -14.61 -11.24
C SER A 278 8.61 -15.73 -11.12
N ALA A 279 7.51 -15.53 -10.42
CA ALA A 279 6.43 -16.50 -10.29
C ALA A 279 5.79 -16.86 -11.65
N ILE A 280 5.53 -15.84 -12.48
CA ILE A 280 4.99 -16.04 -13.83
C ILE A 280 5.99 -16.79 -14.72
N THR A 281 7.27 -16.42 -14.70
CA THR A 281 8.31 -17.03 -15.54
C THR A 281 8.60 -18.49 -15.18
N GLU A 282 8.57 -18.83 -13.88
CA GLU A 282 8.87 -20.16 -13.36
C GLU A 282 7.63 -21.07 -13.32
N ASN A 283 6.46 -20.55 -13.60
CA ASN A 283 5.22 -21.33 -13.61
C ASN A 283 5.32 -22.43 -14.70
N GLY A 284 5.08 -23.69 -14.29
CA GLY A 284 5.22 -24.86 -15.16
C GLY A 284 6.62 -25.50 -15.17
N SER A 285 7.63 -24.93 -14.48
CA SER A 285 8.94 -25.58 -14.32
C SER A 285 8.85 -26.80 -13.41
N LYS A 286 9.67 -27.87 -13.69
CA LYS A 286 9.70 -29.11 -12.87
C LYS A 286 10.00 -28.86 -11.39
N ASP A 287 10.71 -27.78 -11.07
CA ASP A 287 11.14 -27.43 -9.70
C ASP A 287 10.33 -26.28 -9.07
N VAL A 288 9.19 -25.92 -9.63
CA VAL A 288 8.39 -24.78 -9.19
C VAL A 288 8.05 -24.84 -7.68
N SER A 289 7.58 -25.99 -7.19
CA SER A 289 7.20 -26.17 -5.78
C SER A 289 8.39 -25.99 -4.82
N ARG A 290 9.58 -26.46 -5.19
CA ARG A 290 10.81 -26.25 -4.40
C ARG A 290 11.26 -24.78 -4.44
N PHE A 291 11.12 -24.12 -5.59
CA PHE A 291 11.44 -22.71 -5.73
C PHE A 291 10.54 -21.87 -4.84
N TYR A 292 9.22 -22.04 -4.93
CA TYR A 292 8.24 -21.32 -4.11
C TYR A 292 8.47 -21.55 -2.60
N ALA A 293 8.67 -22.81 -2.19
CA ALA A 293 8.93 -23.14 -0.78
C ALA A 293 10.19 -22.47 -0.21
N ARG A 294 11.24 -22.29 -0.99
CA ARG A 294 12.47 -21.63 -0.56
C ARG A 294 12.32 -20.12 -0.50
N VAL A 295 11.75 -19.54 -1.56
CA VAL A 295 11.52 -18.09 -1.61
C VAL A 295 10.57 -17.67 -0.49
N TYR A 296 9.47 -18.42 -0.29
CA TYR A 296 8.54 -18.19 0.82
C TYR A 296 9.27 -18.20 2.19
N ARG A 297 10.06 -19.25 2.47
CA ARG A 297 10.77 -19.36 3.77
C ARG A 297 11.76 -18.22 4.00
N ALA A 298 12.47 -17.78 2.97
CA ALA A 298 13.40 -16.67 3.08
C ALA A 298 12.67 -15.35 3.29
N TYR A 299 11.60 -15.13 2.54
CA TYR A 299 10.78 -13.94 2.63
C TYR A 299 10.07 -13.83 3.99
N GLU A 300 9.48 -14.92 4.48
CA GLU A 300 8.90 -15.02 5.81
C GLU A 300 9.94 -14.66 6.89
N ALA A 301 11.15 -15.24 6.80
CA ALA A 301 12.22 -14.96 7.76
C ALA A 301 12.64 -13.47 7.76
N ILE A 302 12.75 -12.84 6.58
CA ILE A 302 13.07 -11.42 6.45
C ILE A 302 11.98 -10.56 7.10
N LEU A 303 10.71 -10.85 6.82
CA LEU A 303 9.59 -10.09 7.37
C LEU A 303 9.54 -10.19 8.91
N PHE A 304 9.69 -11.38 9.47
CA PHE A 304 9.66 -11.56 10.94
C PHE A 304 10.87 -10.91 11.64
N ILE A 305 12.08 -11.01 11.07
CA ILE A 305 13.26 -10.34 11.62
C ILE A 305 13.12 -8.81 11.51
N ALA A 306 12.69 -8.30 10.37
CA ALA A 306 12.49 -6.86 10.17
C ALA A 306 11.43 -6.30 11.12
N SER A 307 10.34 -7.04 11.32
CA SER A 307 9.26 -6.63 12.23
C SER A 307 9.70 -6.66 13.69
N ALA A 308 10.42 -7.71 14.12
CA ALA A 308 10.98 -7.76 15.47
C ALA A 308 12.01 -6.64 15.71
N GLY A 309 12.85 -6.33 14.70
CA GLY A 309 13.78 -5.22 14.76
C GLY A 309 13.07 -3.86 14.84
N LEU A 310 11.98 -3.68 14.08
CA LEU A 310 11.18 -2.46 14.13
C LEU A 310 10.47 -2.31 15.49
N LEU A 311 9.95 -3.39 16.07
CA LEU A 311 9.37 -3.39 17.42
C LEU A 311 10.44 -3.07 18.50
N MET A 312 11.65 -3.59 18.36
CA MET A 312 12.75 -3.26 19.26
C MET A 312 13.10 -1.76 19.22
N LEU A 313 13.01 -1.16 18.04
CA LEU A 313 13.33 0.25 17.80
C LEU A 313 12.07 1.15 17.78
N ILE A 314 10.92 0.69 18.30
CA ILE A 314 9.65 1.38 18.10
C ILE A 314 9.64 2.80 18.67
N LYS A 315 10.18 3.04 19.88
CA LYS A 315 10.26 4.38 20.49
C LYS A 315 11.15 5.32 19.69
N PRO A 316 12.44 5.02 19.40
CA PRO A 316 13.28 5.91 18.59
C PRO A 316 12.73 6.14 17.18
N VAL A 317 12.14 5.12 16.55
CA VAL A 317 11.52 5.25 15.23
C VAL A 317 10.28 6.16 15.30
N SER A 318 9.41 5.97 16.28
CA SER A 318 8.25 6.84 16.50
C SER A 318 8.68 8.30 16.70
N ASN A 319 9.64 8.55 17.59
CA ASN A 319 10.15 9.91 17.85
C ASN A 319 10.83 10.55 16.62
N PHE A 320 11.42 9.73 15.75
CA PHE A 320 11.99 10.23 14.49
C PHE A 320 10.90 10.69 13.51
N PHE A 321 9.82 9.93 13.39
CA PHE A 321 8.73 10.22 12.43
C PHE A 321 7.72 11.23 12.93
N THR A 322 7.59 11.42 14.26
CA THR A 322 6.65 12.36 14.83
C THR A 322 7.35 13.56 15.45
N ASN A 323 6.65 14.66 15.49
CA ASN A 323 7.07 15.85 16.20
C ASN A 323 5.96 16.20 17.21
N THR A 324 6.32 16.22 18.49
CA THR A 324 5.41 16.45 19.62
C THR A 324 5.41 17.90 20.11
N SER A 325 6.13 18.82 19.42
CA SER A 325 6.27 20.21 19.89
C SER A 325 4.95 20.96 19.97
N ASN A 326 4.03 20.72 19.04
CA ASN A 326 2.74 21.40 19.00
C ASN A 326 1.58 20.50 19.45
N TYR A 327 1.72 19.18 19.31
CA TYR A 327 0.70 18.19 19.62
C TYR A 327 1.34 17.01 20.36
N ALA A 328 1.22 17.02 21.70
CA ALA A 328 1.85 16.04 22.58
C ALA A 328 1.31 14.61 22.36
N GLU A 329 0.05 14.51 21.90
CA GLU A 329 -0.67 13.26 21.66
C GLU A 329 0.05 12.34 20.66
N TYR A 330 0.80 12.90 19.70
CA TYR A 330 1.62 12.11 18.79
C TYR A 330 2.74 11.32 19.48
N GLY A 331 3.06 11.63 20.73
CA GLY A 331 4.00 10.86 21.55
C GLY A 331 3.52 9.46 21.91
N THR A 332 2.22 9.18 21.82
CA THR A 332 1.62 7.88 22.16
C THR A 332 1.62 6.87 21.02
N ILE A 333 2.04 7.27 19.82
CA ILE A 333 1.95 6.45 18.60
C ILE A 333 2.72 5.12 18.72
N TYR A 334 3.83 5.09 19.49
CA TYR A 334 4.58 3.85 19.69
C TYR A 334 3.76 2.73 20.37
N ILE A 335 2.70 3.09 21.11
CA ILE A 335 1.78 2.12 21.73
C ILE A 335 0.79 1.57 20.69
N TYR A 336 0.33 2.40 19.74
CA TYR A 336 -0.66 2.02 18.73
C TYR A 336 -0.09 1.27 17.53
N THR A 337 1.21 1.36 17.30
CA THR A 337 1.89 0.79 16.13
C THR A 337 2.14 -0.73 16.19
N PRO A 338 2.38 -1.38 17.34
CA PRO A 338 2.89 -2.76 17.39
C PRO A 338 2.02 -3.78 16.66
N ILE A 339 0.72 -3.82 16.90
CA ILE A 339 -0.20 -4.76 16.25
C ILE A 339 -0.27 -4.50 14.74
N LEU A 340 -0.20 -3.25 14.31
CA LEU A 340 -0.16 -2.88 12.90
C LEU A 340 1.08 -3.39 12.18
N ILE A 341 2.23 -3.46 12.87
CA ILE A 341 3.45 -4.10 12.34
C ILE A 341 3.17 -5.57 12.02
N VAL A 342 2.51 -6.30 12.94
CA VAL A 342 2.15 -7.70 12.70
C VAL A 342 1.14 -7.83 11.56
N ALA A 343 0.16 -6.95 11.49
CA ALA A 343 -0.82 -6.93 10.39
C ALA A 343 -0.12 -6.76 9.03
N VAL A 344 0.86 -5.87 8.92
CA VAL A 344 1.62 -5.65 7.68
C VAL A 344 2.48 -6.85 7.29
N VAL A 345 2.99 -7.65 8.24
CA VAL A 345 3.65 -8.93 7.92
C VAL A 345 2.69 -9.83 7.16
N PHE A 346 1.47 -10.02 7.67
CA PHE A 346 0.49 -10.88 7.03
C PHE A 346 -0.05 -10.29 5.73
N MET A 347 -0.19 -8.97 5.62
CA MET A 347 -0.47 -8.32 4.35
C MET A 347 0.61 -8.64 3.30
N SER A 348 1.87 -8.58 3.69
CA SER A 348 3.01 -8.87 2.82
C SER A 348 3.05 -10.34 2.39
N LEU A 349 2.76 -11.27 3.29
CA LEU A 349 2.63 -12.69 2.99
C LEU A 349 1.43 -12.95 2.06
N ASN A 350 0.32 -12.24 2.25
CA ASN A 350 -0.84 -12.29 1.35
C ASN A 350 -0.50 -11.80 -0.07
N GLN A 351 0.32 -10.77 -0.20
CA GLN A 351 0.82 -10.32 -1.51
C GLN A 351 1.67 -11.39 -2.19
N PHE A 352 2.55 -12.06 -1.44
CA PHE A 352 3.34 -13.18 -1.98
C PHE A 352 2.45 -14.27 -2.56
N LEU A 353 1.42 -14.70 -1.81
CA LEU A 353 0.46 -15.71 -2.24
C LEU A 353 -0.40 -15.23 -3.43
N GLY A 354 -0.73 -13.94 -3.47
CA GLY A 354 -1.37 -13.29 -4.61
C GLY A 354 -0.58 -13.44 -5.92
N GLY A 355 0.75 -13.44 -5.84
CA GLY A 355 1.62 -13.72 -6.99
C GLY A 355 1.42 -15.12 -7.57
N ILE A 356 1.02 -16.11 -6.76
CA ILE A 356 0.68 -17.47 -7.24
C ILE A 356 -0.59 -17.42 -8.09
N TYR A 357 -1.63 -16.71 -7.64
CA TYR A 357 -2.87 -16.55 -8.41
C TYR A 357 -2.64 -15.84 -9.74
N ASN A 358 -1.75 -14.83 -9.75
CA ASN A 358 -1.38 -14.15 -10.99
C ASN A 358 -0.66 -15.09 -11.97
N ALA A 359 0.27 -15.92 -11.45
CA ALA A 359 1.01 -16.89 -12.27
C ALA A 359 0.10 -18.01 -12.81
N THR A 360 -0.84 -18.48 -11.99
CA THR A 360 -1.77 -19.57 -12.35
C THR A 360 -3.07 -19.10 -12.99
N LYS A 361 -3.28 -17.77 -13.14
CA LYS A 361 -4.47 -17.13 -13.73
C LYS A 361 -5.78 -17.38 -12.96
N HIS A 362 -5.71 -17.57 -11.65
CA HIS A 362 -6.87 -17.80 -10.79
C HIS A 362 -7.31 -16.53 -10.03
N SER A 363 -7.58 -15.45 -10.75
CA SER A 363 -7.95 -14.13 -10.18
C SER A 363 -9.24 -14.16 -9.34
N LYS A 364 -10.18 -15.09 -9.63
CA LYS A 364 -11.42 -15.26 -8.85
C LYS A 364 -11.14 -15.62 -7.38
N ASN A 365 -10.13 -16.44 -7.13
CA ASN A 365 -9.75 -16.88 -5.79
C ASN A 365 -9.11 -15.71 -5.01
N SER A 366 -8.36 -14.85 -5.70
CA SER A 366 -7.86 -13.60 -5.11
C SER A 366 -9.00 -12.71 -4.63
N PHE A 367 -10.09 -12.59 -5.42
CA PHE A 367 -11.27 -11.82 -5.02
C PHE A 367 -11.94 -12.43 -3.77
N TRP A 368 -12.27 -13.72 -3.78
CA TRP A 368 -12.97 -14.35 -2.66
C TRP A 368 -12.18 -14.29 -1.35
N THR A 369 -10.87 -14.53 -1.40
CA THR A 369 -10.01 -14.41 -0.20
C THR A 369 -9.93 -12.98 0.33
N SER A 370 -9.94 -11.98 -0.57
CA SER A 370 -9.99 -10.56 -0.17
C SER A 370 -11.36 -10.16 0.37
N PHE A 371 -12.44 -10.71 -0.18
CA PHE A 371 -13.79 -10.50 0.31
C PHE A 371 -13.96 -11.02 1.74
N VAL A 372 -13.49 -12.25 2.02
CA VAL A 372 -13.48 -12.81 3.37
C VAL A 372 -12.68 -11.92 4.33
N ALA A 373 -11.50 -11.45 3.92
CA ALA A 373 -10.69 -10.55 4.74
C ALA A 373 -11.42 -9.23 5.05
N CYS A 374 -12.05 -8.62 4.06
CA CYS A 374 -12.83 -7.38 4.23
C CYS A 374 -14.01 -7.61 5.20
N THR A 375 -14.74 -8.70 5.04
CA THR A 375 -15.86 -9.04 5.93
C THR A 375 -15.39 -9.25 7.37
N VAL A 376 -14.29 -10.00 7.57
CA VAL A 376 -13.69 -10.19 8.91
C VAL A 376 -13.29 -8.86 9.52
N ASN A 377 -12.64 -7.96 8.73
CA ASN A 377 -12.26 -6.64 9.23
C ASN A 377 -13.47 -5.82 9.69
N LEU A 378 -14.52 -5.73 8.87
CA LEU A 378 -15.74 -4.98 9.21
C LEU A 378 -16.41 -5.52 10.48
N VAL A 379 -16.57 -6.85 10.57
CA VAL A 379 -17.16 -7.50 11.74
C VAL A 379 -16.31 -7.29 12.99
N MET A 380 -14.98 -7.48 12.89
CA MET A 380 -14.09 -7.31 14.03
C MET A 380 -13.99 -5.84 14.46
N ASN A 381 -14.01 -4.88 13.54
CA ASN A 381 -14.06 -3.45 13.87
C ASN A 381 -15.29 -3.13 14.70
N TYR A 382 -16.46 -3.65 14.32
CA TYR A 382 -17.72 -3.43 15.04
C TYR A 382 -17.64 -3.90 16.49
N PHE A 383 -17.02 -5.04 16.77
CA PHE A 383 -16.93 -5.58 18.13
C PHE A 383 -15.72 -5.05 18.93
N LEU A 384 -14.56 -4.89 18.29
CA LEU A 384 -13.33 -4.61 19.03
C LEU A 384 -13.06 -3.12 19.24
N ILE A 385 -13.51 -2.23 18.34
CA ILE A 385 -13.26 -0.79 18.50
C ILE A 385 -13.96 -0.20 19.72
N PRO A 386 -15.24 -0.52 20.03
CA PRO A 386 -15.87 0.00 21.24
C PRO A 386 -15.20 -0.46 22.54
N GLU A 387 -14.53 -1.61 22.53
CA GLU A 387 -13.88 -2.18 23.70
C GLU A 387 -12.43 -1.70 23.88
N TRP A 388 -11.67 -1.63 22.78
CA TRP A 388 -10.21 -1.42 22.79
C TRP A 388 -9.74 -0.21 21.97
N GLY A 389 -10.64 0.57 21.39
CA GLY A 389 -10.32 1.77 20.63
C GLY A 389 -9.37 1.47 19.43
N VAL A 390 -8.28 2.22 19.36
CA VAL A 390 -7.25 2.08 18.32
C VAL A 390 -6.64 0.66 18.30
N GLN A 391 -6.45 0.04 19.47
CA GLN A 391 -5.94 -1.32 19.55
C GLN A 391 -6.95 -2.32 18.96
N GLY A 392 -8.27 -2.05 19.14
CA GLY A 392 -9.33 -2.82 18.53
C GLY A 392 -9.29 -2.79 17.00
N ALA A 393 -9.11 -1.60 16.41
CA ALA A 393 -8.94 -1.44 14.97
C ALA A 393 -7.68 -2.16 14.45
N SER A 394 -6.58 -2.01 15.17
CA SER A 394 -5.31 -2.69 14.83
C SER A 394 -5.45 -4.21 14.87
N MET A 395 -6.17 -4.72 15.88
CA MET A 395 -6.45 -6.16 16.02
C MET A 395 -7.39 -6.67 14.93
N ALA A 396 -8.43 -5.91 14.57
CA ALA A 396 -9.36 -6.24 13.49
C ALA A 396 -8.61 -6.35 12.14
N THR A 397 -7.72 -5.40 11.87
CA THR A 397 -6.87 -5.42 10.67
C THR A 397 -5.91 -6.60 10.67
N PHE A 398 -5.26 -6.91 11.80
CA PHE A 398 -4.42 -8.10 11.94
C PHE A 398 -5.21 -9.38 11.68
N LEU A 399 -6.34 -9.57 12.35
CA LEU A 399 -7.18 -10.76 12.21
C LEU A 399 -7.67 -10.95 10.77
N SER A 400 -8.07 -9.88 10.09
CA SER A 400 -8.52 -9.93 8.70
C SER A 400 -7.41 -10.44 7.77
N TYR A 401 -6.18 -9.91 7.91
CA TYR A 401 -5.05 -10.34 7.10
C TYR A 401 -4.55 -11.75 7.48
N TYR A 402 -4.66 -12.11 8.74
CA TYR A 402 -4.31 -13.44 9.24
C TYR A 402 -5.27 -14.52 8.69
N VAL A 403 -6.58 -14.27 8.73
CA VAL A 403 -7.59 -15.17 8.15
C VAL A 403 -7.40 -15.28 6.62
N CYS A 404 -7.18 -14.15 5.94
CA CYS A 404 -6.87 -14.14 4.52
C CYS A 404 -5.63 -14.99 4.19
N PHE A 405 -4.58 -14.88 5.00
CA PHE A 405 -3.36 -15.65 4.84
C PHE A 405 -3.59 -17.15 4.91
N TRP A 406 -4.32 -17.63 5.91
CA TRP A 406 -4.63 -19.05 6.03
C TRP A 406 -5.53 -19.55 4.90
N ALA A 407 -6.55 -18.77 4.52
CA ALA A 407 -7.37 -19.08 3.37
C ALA A 407 -6.53 -19.21 2.09
N ARG A 408 -5.60 -18.24 1.85
CA ARG A 408 -4.70 -18.26 0.69
C ARG A 408 -3.66 -19.38 0.73
N ILE A 409 -3.12 -19.75 1.89
CA ILE A 409 -2.18 -20.88 2.03
C ILE A 409 -2.86 -22.19 1.64
N ILE A 410 -4.08 -22.42 2.07
CA ILE A 410 -4.84 -23.63 1.76
C ILE A 410 -5.13 -23.66 0.25
N ASP A 411 -5.70 -22.59 -0.28
CA ASP A 411 -6.13 -22.51 -1.67
C ASP A 411 -4.95 -22.48 -2.66
N ALA A 412 -3.93 -21.68 -2.42
CA ALA A 412 -2.77 -21.57 -3.32
C ALA A 412 -1.96 -22.88 -3.43
N ARG A 413 -1.92 -23.68 -2.35
CA ARG A 413 -1.26 -25.00 -2.37
C ARG A 413 -1.98 -26.05 -3.21
N TYR A 414 -3.25 -25.85 -3.51
CA TYR A 414 -3.97 -26.67 -4.48
C TYR A 414 -3.42 -26.50 -5.90
N TYR A 415 -3.04 -25.25 -6.26
CA TYR A 415 -2.48 -24.95 -7.60
C TYR A 415 -0.97 -25.19 -7.69
N VAL A 416 -0.24 -24.89 -6.63
CA VAL A 416 1.21 -25.12 -6.54
C VAL A 416 1.52 -25.75 -5.19
N PRO A 417 1.72 -27.08 -5.10
CA PRO A 417 1.93 -27.79 -3.84
C PRO A 417 3.34 -27.54 -3.29
N PHE A 418 3.59 -26.39 -2.67
CA PHE A 418 4.85 -26.09 -2.01
C PHE A 418 4.84 -26.45 -0.53
N LYS A 419 6.00 -26.82 0.03
CA LYS A 419 6.16 -27.16 1.45
C LYS A 419 6.04 -25.90 2.31
N PHE A 420 5.02 -25.85 3.16
CA PHE A 420 4.77 -24.82 4.16
C PHE A 420 4.86 -25.40 5.56
N ASN A 421 5.52 -24.69 6.48
CA ASN A 421 5.65 -25.10 7.87
C ASN A 421 4.78 -24.22 8.78
N ALA A 422 3.55 -24.67 9.04
CA ALA A 422 2.57 -23.95 9.85
C ALA A 422 3.08 -23.70 11.28
N LYS A 423 3.70 -24.70 11.92
CA LYS A 423 4.22 -24.59 13.29
C LYS A 423 5.25 -23.45 13.42
N ARG A 424 6.14 -23.32 12.43
CA ARG A 424 7.14 -22.25 12.38
C ARG A 424 6.48 -20.86 12.24
N SER A 425 5.52 -20.73 11.34
CA SER A 425 4.80 -19.46 11.13
C SER A 425 4.03 -19.05 12.40
N MET A 426 3.32 -19.99 13.03
CA MET A 426 2.60 -19.75 14.28
C MET A 426 3.54 -19.36 15.43
N PHE A 427 4.68 -20.03 15.56
CA PHE A 427 5.67 -19.73 16.60
C PHE A 427 6.26 -18.32 16.43
N ASN A 428 6.67 -17.96 15.21
CA ASN A 428 7.12 -16.61 14.91
C ASN A 428 6.05 -15.56 15.24
N THR A 429 4.79 -15.82 14.86
CA THR A 429 3.66 -14.93 15.14
C THR A 429 3.45 -14.76 16.65
N ALA A 430 3.52 -15.85 17.42
CA ALA A 430 3.38 -15.80 18.88
C ALA A 430 4.51 -14.97 19.52
N LEU A 431 5.77 -15.15 19.09
CA LEU A 431 6.89 -14.36 19.61
C LEU A 431 6.70 -12.85 19.36
N ILE A 432 6.35 -12.47 18.13
CA ILE A 432 6.11 -11.05 17.82
C ILE A 432 4.91 -10.51 18.58
N PHE A 433 3.86 -11.32 18.75
CA PHE A 433 2.68 -10.91 19.51
C PHE A 433 2.99 -10.67 20.98
N ILE A 434 3.85 -11.51 21.60
CA ILE A 434 4.37 -11.28 22.95
C ILE A 434 5.14 -9.95 23.02
N MET A 435 5.98 -9.63 22.01
CA MET A 435 6.67 -8.34 21.95
C MET A 435 5.67 -7.17 21.89
N CYS A 436 4.59 -7.30 21.12
CA CYS A 436 3.53 -6.28 21.05
C CYS A 436 2.86 -6.08 22.42
N CYS A 437 2.49 -7.15 23.10
CA CYS A 437 1.88 -7.07 24.44
C CYS A 437 2.81 -6.38 25.44
N LEU A 438 4.10 -6.71 25.45
CA LEU A 438 5.07 -6.06 26.33
C LEU A 438 5.16 -4.54 26.10
N ILE A 439 5.11 -4.11 24.85
CA ILE A 439 5.16 -2.68 24.48
C ILE A 439 3.84 -1.97 24.84
N ILE A 440 2.70 -2.56 24.51
CA ILE A 440 1.38 -1.95 24.69
C ILE A 440 1.06 -1.78 26.19
N PHE A 441 1.37 -2.78 26.99
CA PHE A 441 1.11 -2.75 28.44
C PHE A 441 2.26 -2.13 29.26
N GLU A 442 3.30 -1.65 28.61
CA GLU A 442 4.48 -1.02 29.22
C GLU A 442 4.99 -1.77 30.47
N GLN A 443 5.03 -3.09 30.40
CA GLN A 443 5.51 -3.95 31.50
C GLN A 443 6.90 -3.53 31.98
N CYS A 444 7.17 -3.71 33.27
CA CYS A 444 8.47 -3.36 33.86
C CYS A 444 9.64 -3.90 33.03
N SER A 445 10.55 -3.01 32.64
CA SER A 445 11.72 -3.35 31.78
C SER A 445 11.37 -3.96 30.41
N TRP A 446 10.19 -3.64 29.83
CA TRP A 446 9.75 -4.19 28.55
C TRP A 446 10.82 -4.11 27.43
N GLN A 447 11.63 -3.05 27.42
CA GLN A 447 12.69 -2.87 26.42
C GLN A 447 13.71 -4.03 26.45
N ARG A 448 14.12 -4.50 27.65
CA ARG A 448 15.05 -5.63 27.81
C ARG A 448 14.46 -6.93 27.27
N TRP A 449 13.18 -7.18 27.59
CA TRP A 449 12.47 -8.36 27.11
C TRP A 449 12.28 -8.35 25.60
N VAL A 450 11.96 -7.21 25.02
CA VAL A 450 11.81 -7.04 23.57
C VAL A 450 13.14 -7.28 22.85
N ILE A 451 14.29 -6.81 23.40
CA ILE A 451 15.62 -7.09 22.85
C ILE A 451 15.91 -8.60 22.90
N LEU A 452 15.62 -9.25 24.01
CA LEU A 452 15.82 -10.70 24.17
C LEU A 452 14.99 -11.48 23.15
N LEU A 453 13.71 -11.14 23.01
CA LEU A 453 12.81 -11.76 22.03
C LEU A 453 13.26 -11.49 20.59
N PHE A 454 13.78 -10.31 20.28
CA PHE A 454 14.40 -10.04 18.98
C PHE A 454 15.54 -11.01 18.67
N VAL A 455 16.43 -11.24 19.62
CA VAL A 455 17.53 -12.20 19.48
C VAL A 455 16.99 -13.61 19.23
N VAL A 456 15.95 -14.03 19.94
CA VAL A 456 15.30 -15.34 19.73
C VAL A 456 14.71 -15.44 18.31
N VAL A 457 13.96 -14.43 17.85
CA VAL A 457 13.39 -14.39 16.50
C VAL A 457 14.51 -14.43 15.46
N PHE A 458 15.58 -13.67 15.65
CA PHE A 458 16.74 -13.66 14.75
C PHE A 458 17.40 -15.03 14.66
N LEU A 459 17.75 -15.65 15.80
CA LEU A 459 18.40 -16.97 15.86
C LEU A 459 17.52 -18.07 15.24
N PHE A 460 16.21 -17.99 15.42
CA PHE A 460 15.27 -18.96 14.86
C PHE A 460 15.16 -18.85 13.32
N ASN A 461 15.34 -17.65 12.78
CA ASN A 461 15.12 -17.37 11.36
C ASN A 461 16.40 -17.22 10.52
N TYR A 462 17.59 -16.93 11.13
CA TYR A 462 18.83 -16.62 10.39
C TYR A 462 19.30 -17.75 9.48
N LYS A 463 19.15 -19.03 9.90
CA LYS A 463 19.53 -20.20 9.09
C LYS A 463 18.83 -20.24 7.74
N SER A 464 17.57 -19.79 7.68
CA SER A 464 16.79 -19.71 6.44
C SER A 464 17.31 -18.62 5.50
N LEU A 465 17.79 -17.50 6.06
CA LEU A 465 18.42 -16.42 5.29
C LEU A 465 19.78 -16.87 4.74
N VAL A 466 20.66 -17.36 5.60
CA VAL A 466 22.02 -17.79 5.21
C VAL A 466 21.96 -18.91 4.17
N SER A 467 21.09 -19.90 4.32
CA SER A 467 20.95 -20.99 3.35
C SER A 467 20.49 -20.50 1.97
N THR A 468 19.69 -19.46 1.92
CA THR A 468 19.20 -18.86 0.68
C THR A 468 20.28 -17.97 0.05
N LEU A 469 20.95 -17.14 0.86
CA LEU A 469 22.06 -16.29 0.41
C LEU A 469 23.23 -17.12 -0.14
N ASN A 470 23.64 -18.17 0.56
CA ASN A 470 24.71 -19.05 0.10
C ASN A 470 24.41 -19.75 -1.23
N LYS A 471 23.11 -20.04 -1.51
CA LYS A 471 22.69 -20.59 -2.80
C LYS A 471 22.57 -19.53 -3.91
N MET A 472 22.37 -18.26 -3.54
CA MET A 472 22.45 -17.13 -4.47
C MET A 472 23.90 -16.84 -4.89
N MET A 473 24.86 -17.01 -3.96
CA MET A 473 26.28 -16.76 -4.19
C MET A 473 27.01 -17.95 -4.84
N ARG A 474 26.58 -19.18 -4.58
CA ARG A 474 27.11 -20.35 -5.30
C ARG A 474 26.61 -20.33 -6.73
N LYS A 475 27.58 -20.40 -7.67
CA LYS A 475 27.38 -20.40 -9.14
C LYS A 475 26.40 -21.47 -9.61
#